data_df3feb989901cf2c3e0bcb1c11a347a7
#
_entry.id   df3feb989901cf2c3e0bcb1c11a347a7
#
_cell.length_a   1.000
_cell.length_b   1.000
_cell.length_c   1.000
_cell.angle_alpha   90.00
_cell.angle_beta   90.00
_cell.angle_gamma   90.00
#
_symmetry.space_group_name_H-M   'P 1'
#
loop_
_entity.id
_entity.type
_entity.pdbx_description
1 polymer ?
#
loop_
_entity_poly.entity_id
_entity_poly.type
_entity_poly.pdbx_seq_one_letter_code
_entity_poly.pdbx_strand_id
1 'polypeptide(L)'
;MRYLKAPNLSMSFSENKKGMKMRFINILNDEKKSKGKGVLAVCALSVFVVGAFVGCGKTNTVGDTVLDNKSSDIVLEEGIKNVEAKDLEAAMKLAILNTNGGKYLEGECMAEGHILLGNDEKAKDNNEKECYAYALVSYGEYGFENGIFTKISGSGAIPTKITFGINSEGEYSLIDYKQAMDGSYYEPSIREMFPKDIAERALHYTDDDTAKLRAQEEAYAKEYLASVRSDAKVQSEHVSKTLANMNVEASNTLLDMFDEYPYWIGTEEKIEDGVRYVYEKQWEDKGNGDGIVTFKKYEYGTEKVVEETVIEIKNGGLNYIKGEARTEKR
;
A
#
# COMPACT_ATOMS: atom_id res chain seq x y z
N MET A 1 35.87 13.81 -39.71
CA MET A 1 35.30 13.71 -38.36
C MET A 1 33.77 13.78 -38.44
N ARG A 2 33.08 12.70 -38.28
CA ARG A 2 31.60 12.67 -38.28
C ARG A 2 31.15 12.65 -36.80
N TYR A 3 30.48 13.68 -36.38
CA TYR A 3 29.83 13.74 -35.08
C TYR A 3 28.59 12.84 -35.09
N LEU A 4 28.57 11.78 -34.27
CA LEU A 4 27.40 11.00 -33.96
C LEU A 4 26.50 11.81 -33.01
N LYS A 5 25.33 12.19 -33.51
CA LYS A 5 24.26 12.80 -32.73
C LYS A 5 23.73 11.76 -31.74
N ALA A 6 23.80 12.05 -30.44
CA ALA A 6 23.14 11.27 -29.41
C ALA A 6 21.62 11.31 -29.62
N PRO A 7 20.89 10.19 -29.43
CA PRO A 7 19.44 10.20 -29.50
C PRO A 7 18.88 10.99 -28.34
N ASN A 8 18.05 11.99 -28.63
CA ASN A 8 17.21 12.68 -27.66
C ASN A 8 16.18 11.68 -27.11
N LEU A 9 16.43 11.14 -25.93
CA LEU A 9 15.42 10.51 -25.09
C LEU A 9 14.59 11.64 -24.43
N SER A 10 13.72 12.28 -25.21
CA SER A 10 12.59 12.99 -24.65
C SER A 10 11.52 11.95 -24.31
N MET A 11 11.46 11.49 -23.08
CA MET A 11 10.25 10.89 -22.55
C MET A 11 9.19 11.99 -22.55
N SER A 12 8.34 11.98 -23.56
CA SER A 12 7.09 12.71 -23.56
C SER A 12 6.19 12.09 -22.48
N PHE A 13 6.25 12.63 -21.27
CA PHE A 13 5.15 12.49 -20.34
C PHE A 13 3.97 13.26 -20.95
N SER A 14 3.17 12.57 -21.73
CA SER A 14 1.82 13.03 -22.05
C SER A 14 1.02 12.92 -20.74
N GLU A 15 1.17 13.95 -19.93
CA GLU A 15 0.41 14.12 -18.71
C GLU A 15 -1.04 14.32 -19.06
N ASN A 16 -1.84 13.32 -18.80
CA ASN A 16 -3.27 13.52 -18.66
C ASN A 16 -3.49 14.34 -17.38
N LYS A 17 -3.55 15.69 -17.54
CA LYS A 17 -3.75 16.65 -16.45
C LYS A 17 -4.96 16.33 -15.57
N LYS A 18 -5.98 15.62 -16.09
CA LYS A 18 -7.14 15.15 -15.33
C LYS A 18 -6.79 13.99 -14.39
N GLY A 19 -5.99 13.02 -14.83
CA GLY A 19 -5.56 11.89 -13.96
C GLY A 19 -4.68 12.34 -12.80
N MET A 20 -3.81 13.34 -13.03
CA MET A 20 -3.00 13.94 -11.96
C MET A 20 -3.86 14.83 -11.03
N LYS A 21 -4.82 15.55 -11.59
CA LYS A 21 -5.77 16.37 -10.81
C LYS A 21 -6.68 15.50 -9.93
N MET A 22 -7.10 14.32 -10.41
CA MET A 22 -7.89 13.35 -9.62
C MET A 22 -7.04 12.73 -8.49
N ARG A 23 -5.76 12.42 -8.72
CA ARG A 23 -4.85 12.00 -7.65
C ARG A 23 -4.70 13.09 -6.58
N PHE A 24 -4.57 14.34 -6.96
CA PHE A 24 -4.52 15.48 -6.04
C PHE A 24 -5.85 15.75 -5.32
N ILE A 25 -6.98 15.62 -6.00
CA ILE A 25 -8.33 15.82 -5.41
C ILE A 25 -8.66 14.69 -4.43
N ASN A 26 -8.28 13.45 -4.72
CA ASN A 26 -8.43 12.32 -3.78
C ASN A 26 -7.53 12.45 -2.55
N ILE A 27 -6.40 13.16 -2.66
CA ILE A 27 -5.53 13.50 -1.52
C ILE A 27 -6.16 14.62 -0.66
N LEU A 28 -6.97 15.50 -1.25
CA LEU A 28 -7.55 16.66 -0.58
C LEU A 28 -9.00 16.48 -0.11
N ASN A 29 -9.73 15.50 -0.62
CA ASN A 29 -11.11 15.22 -0.22
C ASN A 29 -11.20 14.07 0.80
N ASP A 30 -11.06 14.42 2.04
CA ASP A 30 -11.04 13.52 3.21
C ASP A 30 -12.42 12.94 3.61
N GLU A 31 -13.50 13.25 2.90
CA GLU A 31 -14.86 12.94 3.36
C GLU A 31 -15.42 11.55 2.95
N LYS A 32 -14.68 10.70 2.21
CA LYS A 32 -15.18 9.37 1.77
C LYS A 32 -14.30 8.16 2.08
N LYS A 33 -13.38 8.26 3.02
CA LYS A 33 -12.49 7.13 3.41
C LYS A 33 -13.04 6.36 4.63
N SER A 34 -14.19 5.68 4.51
CA SER A 34 -14.73 4.93 5.66
C SER A 34 -14.49 3.41 5.61
N LYS A 35 -13.91 2.86 4.54
CA LYS A 35 -13.80 1.40 4.37
C LYS A 35 -12.43 0.79 4.75
N GLY A 36 -11.34 1.55 4.73
CA GLY A 36 -10.00 1.05 5.09
C GLY A 36 -9.72 0.94 6.60
N LYS A 37 -10.53 1.60 7.43
CA LYS A 37 -10.31 1.66 8.88
C LYS A 37 -10.48 0.32 9.60
N GLY A 38 -11.29 -0.59 9.04
CA GLY A 38 -11.50 -1.94 9.59
C GLY A 38 -10.30 -2.87 9.38
N VAL A 39 -9.63 -2.76 8.22
CA VAL A 39 -8.47 -3.60 7.87
C VAL A 39 -7.24 -3.19 8.69
N LEU A 40 -7.05 -1.90 8.92
CA LEU A 40 -5.99 -1.36 9.80
C LEU A 40 -6.06 -1.95 11.22
N ALA A 41 -7.28 -2.12 11.75
CA ALA A 41 -7.48 -2.71 13.08
C ALA A 41 -7.11 -4.21 13.11
N VAL A 42 -7.33 -4.95 12.02
CA VAL A 42 -7.02 -6.38 11.95
C VAL A 42 -5.52 -6.61 11.83
N CYS A 43 -4.83 -5.87 10.97
CA CYS A 43 -3.37 -5.98 10.82
C CYS A 43 -2.62 -5.52 12.08
N ALA A 44 -3.10 -4.48 12.77
CA ALA A 44 -2.50 -4.04 14.03
C ALA A 44 -2.73 -5.04 15.18
N LEU A 45 -3.89 -5.73 15.23
CA LEU A 45 -4.18 -6.74 16.23
C LEU A 45 -3.35 -8.02 16.04
N SER A 46 -3.06 -8.42 14.79
CA SER A 46 -2.27 -9.61 14.52
C SER A 46 -0.80 -9.45 14.96
N VAL A 47 -0.22 -8.25 14.83
CA VAL A 47 1.14 -7.97 15.34
C VAL A 47 1.23 -8.09 16.87
N PHE A 48 0.16 -7.75 17.60
CA PHE A 48 0.12 -7.92 19.06
C PHE A 48 0.06 -9.38 19.53
N VAL A 49 -0.60 -10.26 18.77
CA VAL A 49 -0.77 -11.67 19.15
C VAL A 49 0.52 -12.47 18.97
N VAL A 50 1.32 -12.18 17.93
CA VAL A 50 2.59 -12.90 17.69
C VAL A 50 3.68 -12.49 18.70
N GLY A 51 3.71 -11.24 19.16
CA GLY A 51 4.64 -10.77 20.19
C GLY A 51 4.40 -11.38 21.59
N ALA A 52 3.17 -11.83 21.87
CA ALA A 52 2.81 -12.39 23.18
C ALA A 52 3.21 -13.89 23.36
N PHE A 53 3.54 -14.62 22.27
CA PHE A 53 3.87 -16.05 22.35
C PHE A 53 5.35 -16.39 22.51
N VAL A 54 6.26 -15.42 22.50
CA VAL A 54 7.71 -15.65 22.67
C VAL A 54 8.20 -15.42 24.11
N GLY A 55 7.35 -15.07 25.05
CA GLY A 55 7.68 -14.81 26.46
C GLY A 55 7.28 -15.94 27.41
N CYS A 56 8.16 -16.89 27.61
CA CYS A 56 8.44 -17.72 28.80
C CYS A 56 7.28 -18.16 29.71
N GLY A 57 7.06 -19.46 29.76
CA GLY A 57 6.15 -20.12 30.67
C GLY A 57 6.45 -19.96 32.17
N LYS A 58 5.36 -19.78 32.91
CA LYS A 58 5.15 -20.42 34.23
C LYS A 58 3.64 -20.42 34.53
N THR A 59 3.17 -21.64 34.81
CA THR A 59 1.83 -21.99 35.30
C THR A 59 1.47 -21.30 36.60
N ASN A 60 0.19 -20.80 36.72
CA ASN A 60 -0.71 -21.22 37.81
C ASN A 60 -2.13 -20.65 37.64
N THR A 61 -3.03 -21.58 37.67
CA THR A 61 -4.44 -21.68 38.12
C THR A 61 -5.32 -20.48 38.42
N VAL A 62 -6.48 -20.47 37.68
CA VAL A 62 -7.88 -20.30 38.10
C VAL A 62 -8.31 -19.04 38.83
N GLY A 63 -9.23 -18.32 38.22
CA GLY A 63 -10.10 -17.31 38.83
C GLY A 63 -11.08 -16.76 37.80
N ASP A 64 -12.33 -17.26 37.84
CA ASP A 64 -13.48 -16.72 37.12
C ASP A 64 -13.69 -15.24 37.40
N THR A 65 -13.77 -14.42 36.39
CA THR A 65 -14.45 -13.12 36.48
C THR A 65 -15.12 -12.76 35.15
N VAL A 66 -16.37 -12.42 35.29
CA VAL A 66 -17.40 -11.99 34.37
C VAL A 66 -16.90 -10.93 33.39
N LEU A 67 -17.09 -11.18 32.08
CA LEU A 67 -16.88 -10.22 30.99
C LEU A 67 -17.99 -9.18 30.99
N ASP A 68 -17.67 -8.00 31.43
CA ASP A 68 -18.50 -6.82 31.23
C ASP A 68 -18.14 -6.20 29.85
N ASN A 69 -19.09 -6.30 28.91
CA ASN A 69 -18.99 -5.77 27.57
C ASN A 69 -19.12 -4.25 27.62
N LYS A 70 -18.00 -3.53 27.64
CA LYS A 70 -17.95 -2.10 27.34
C LYS A 70 -17.29 -1.90 26.00
N SER A 71 -18.15 -1.69 24.98
CA SER A 71 -17.79 -1.11 23.69
C SER A 71 -17.01 0.19 23.91
N SER A 72 -15.72 0.17 23.64
CA SER A 72 -14.93 1.38 23.55
C SER A 72 -14.94 1.85 22.11
N ASP A 73 -15.82 2.79 21.81
CA ASP A 73 -15.76 3.63 20.62
C ASP A 73 -14.42 4.38 20.62
N ILE A 74 -13.49 3.92 19.77
CA ILE A 74 -12.24 4.66 19.52
C ILE A 74 -12.60 5.74 18.51
N VAL A 75 -12.82 6.93 19.01
CA VAL A 75 -12.94 8.17 18.23
C VAL A 75 -11.56 8.46 17.63
N LEU A 76 -11.45 8.29 16.31
CA LEU A 76 -10.27 8.68 15.52
C LEU A 76 -10.46 10.14 15.06
N GLU A 77 -10.28 11.10 15.96
CA GLU A 77 -10.08 12.50 15.60
C GLU A 77 -8.67 12.96 16.00
N GLU A 78 -8.01 13.59 15.01
CA GLU A 78 -6.74 14.31 15.06
C GLU A 78 -5.44 13.49 15.27
N GLY A 79 -4.71 13.32 14.17
CA GLY A 79 -3.25 13.20 14.15
C GLY A 79 -2.68 11.98 14.86
N ILE A 80 -2.41 10.94 14.11
CA ILE A 80 -1.63 9.76 14.53
C ILE A 80 -0.27 10.19 15.10
N LYS A 81 -0.23 10.54 16.38
CA LYS A 81 0.99 10.95 17.10
C LYS A 81 1.42 9.99 18.21
N ASN A 82 0.62 9.02 18.59
CA ASN A 82 0.93 8.14 19.71
C ASN A 82 1.07 6.70 19.24
N VAL A 83 2.27 6.39 18.72
CA VAL A 83 2.75 5.01 18.62
C VAL A 83 3.41 4.69 19.95
N GLU A 84 2.69 4.09 20.87
CA GLU A 84 3.23 3.60 22.13
C GLU A 84 3.74 2.17 21.90
N ALA A 85 5.04 2.00 21.76
CA ALA A 85 5.68 0.70 21.67
C ALA A 85 6.76 0.58 22.75
N LYS A 86 6.96 -0.64 23.25
CA LYS A 86 7.91 -0.91 24.34
C LYS A 86 9.32 -1.25 23.87
N ASP A 87 9.51 -1.37 22.56
CA ASP A 87 10.80 -1.60 21.95
C ASP A 87 10.91 -0.87 20.60
N LEU A 88 12.14 -0.62 20.16
CA LEU A 88 12.43 0.13 18.95
C LEU A 88 11.90 -0.55 17.70
N GLU A 89 11.96 -1.88 17.62
CA GLU A 89 11.48 -2.67 16.48
C GLU A 89 9.97 -2.47 16.26
N ALA A 90 9.18 -2.61 17.33
CA ALA A 90 7.74 -2.38 17.30
C ALA A 90 7.41 -0.91 16.99
N ALA A 91 8.16 0.04 17.54
CA ALA A 91 7.99 1.45 17.26
C ALA A 91 8.24 1.78 15.79
N MET A 92 9.29 1.21 15.18
CA MET A 92 9.60 1.40 13.77
C MET A 92 8.50 0.85 12.88
N LYS A 93 8.01 -0.37 13.11
CA LYS A 93 6.89 -0.98 12.38
C LYS A 93 5.67 -0.08 12.35
N LEU A 94 5.23 0.35 13.53
CA LEU A 94 4.08 1.23 13.66
C LEU A 94 4.29 2.59 12.99
N ALA A 95 5.48 3.20 13.15
CA ALA A 95 5.82 4.46 12.52
C ALA A 95 5.77 4.38 10.99
N ILE A 96 6.30 3.28 10.41
CA ILE A 96 6.32 3.07 8.96
C ILE A 96 4.91 2.89 8.42
N LEU A 97 4.11 1.99 9.02
CA LEU A 97 2.74 1.74 8.59
C LEU A 97 1.88 3.00 8.69
N ASN A 98 1.93 3.68 9.83
CA ASN A 98 1.11 4.87 10.08
C ASN A 98 1.52 6.06 9.20
N THR A 99 2.83 6.24 8.97
CA THR A 99 3.31 7.38 8.16
C THR A 99 3.03 7.20 6.67
N ASN A 100 3.04 5.96 6.18
CA ASN A 100 2.87 5.68 4.75
C ASN A 100 1.43 5.28 4.38
N GLY A 101 0.62 4.83 5.32
CA GLY A 101 -0.80 4.53 5.08
C GLY A 101 -1.55 5.71 4.48
N GLY A 102 -2.29 5.46 3.42
CA GLY A 102 -3.06 6.45 2.67
C GLY A 102 -2.25 7.35 1.72
N LYS A 103 -0.91 7.18 1.62
CA LYS A 103 -0.08 7.90 0.62
C LYS A 103 -0.07 7.20 -0.74
N TYR A 104 -0.38 5.93 -0.78
CA TYR A 104 -0.33 5.08 -1.96
C TYR A 104 -1.73 4.61 -2.35
N LEU A 105 -1.85 3.97 -3.53
CA LEU A 105 -3.09 3.31 -3.92
C LEU A 105 -3.41 2.24 -2.88
N GLU A 106 -4.58 2.34 -2.27
CA GLU A 106 -5.01 1.47 -1.18
C GLU A 106 -5.21 0.03 -1.66
N GLY A 107 -4.63 -0.91 -0.90
CA GLY A 107 -4.77 -2.35 -1.09
C GLY A 107 -5.67 -2.98 -0.03
N GLU A 108 -5.68 -4.30 -0.01
CA GLU A 108 -6.36 -5.10 1.02
C GLU A 108 -5.52 -5.19 2.31
N CYS A 109 -4.20 -5.05 2.19
CA CYS A 109 -3.26 -5.19 3.30
C CYS A 109 -2.08 -4.24 3.14
N MET A 110 -1.82 -3.47 4.20
CA MET A 110 -0.58 -2.71 4.34
C MET A 110 0.54 -3.61 4.86
N ALA A 111 1.72 -3.42 4.32
CA ALA A 111 2.93 -4.15 4.72
C ALA A 111 4.12 -3.19 4.82
N GLU A 112 5.04 -3.49 5.71
CA GLU A 112 6.30 -2.78 5.80
C GLU A 112 7.48 -3.75 5.84
N GLY A 113 8.64 -3.23 5.45
CA GLY A 113 9.91 -3.87 5.68
C GLY A 113 10.92 -2.83 6.16
N HIS A 114 11.78 -3.19 7.11
CA HIS A 114 12.86 -2.31 7.51
C HIS A 114 14.10 -3.08 7.93
N ILE A 115 15.25 -2.42 7.76
CA ILE A 115 16.55 -2.89 8.22
C ILE A 115 17.17 -1.76 9.02
N LEU A 116 17.31 -1.93 10.33
CA LEU A 116 18.00 -0.98 11.17
C LEU A 116 19.49 -1.00 10.82
N LEU A 117 20.04 0.12 10.37
CA LEU A 117 21.45 0.29 10.04
C LEU A 117 22.26 0.77 11.23
N GLY A 118 21.61 1.46 12.18
CA GLY A 118 22.16 1.95 13.43
C GLY A 118 21.16 2.83 14.16
N ASN A 119 21.42 3.11 15.40
CA ASN A 119 20.65 4.04 16.21
C ASN A 119 21.53 4.78 17.21
N ASP A 120 21.11 5.99 17.57
CA ASP A 120 21.68 6.81 18.61
C ASP A 120 20.62 7.21 19.62
N GLU A 121 20.98 7.31 20.91
CA GLU A 121 20.13 7.85 21.96
C GLU A 121 20.72 9.12 22.54
N LYS A 122 19.88 10.11 22.80
CA LYS A 122 20.24 11.34 23.46
C LYS A 122 19.36 11.53 24.69
N ALA A 123 20.02 11.63 25.86
CA ALA A 123 19.33 11.92 27.11
C ALA A 123 18.69 13.32 27.08
N LYS A 124 17.51 13.42 27.65
CA LYS A 124 16.77 14.66 27.93
C LYS A 124 16.56 14.81 29.45
N ASP A 125 15.90 15.87 29.83
CA ASP A 125 15.50 16.09 31.21
C ASP A 125 14.43 15.06 31.64
N ASN A 126 14.25 14.85 32.93
CA ASN A 126 13.20 14.00 33.51
C ASN A 126 13.24 12.51 33.15
N ASN A 127 14.44 11.93 32.94
CA ASN A 127 14.63 10.53 32.51
C ASN A 127 14.02 10.18 31.14
N GLU A 128 13.73 11.18 30.34
CA GLU A 128 13.31 11.02 28.95
C GLU A 128 14.54 10.94 28.04
N LYS A 129 14.35 10.33 26.86
CA LYS A 129 15.38 10.25 25.81
C LYS A 129 14.79 10.53 24.44
N GLU A 130 15.66 10.93 23.50
CA GLU A 130 15.39 10.81 22.06
C GLU A 130 16.19 9.66 21.50
N CYS A 131 15.53 8.84 20.67
CA CYS A 131 16.17 7.80 19.88
C CYS A 131 16.11 8.17 18.41
N TYR A 132 17.24 8.12 17.73
CA TYR A 132 17.38 8.31 16.29
C TYR A 132 17.64 6.96 15.65
N ALA A 133 16.68 6.41 14.93
CA ALA A 133 16.82 5.18 14.16
C ALA A 133 17.15 5.51 12.71
N TYR A 134 18.20 4.91 12.18
CA TYR A 134 18.64 5.04 10.80
C TYR A 134 18.39 3.70 10.11
N ALA A 135 17.52 3.69 9.10
CA ALA A 135 17.07 2.43 8.51
C ALA A 135 16.94 2.50 6.98
N LEU A 136 16.98 1.34 6.36
CA LEU A 136 16.35 1.14 5.04
C LEU A 136 14.91 0.73 5.29
N VAL A 137 13.97 1.39 4.63
CA VAL A 137 12.54 1.16 4.83
C VAL A 137 11.88 0.91 3.50
N SER A 138 10.98 -0.05 3.46
CA SER A 138 10.04 -0.25 2.36
C SER A 138 8.61 -0.30 2.88
N TYR A 139 7.66 -0.01 2.00
CA TYR A 139 6.24 -0.04 2.30
C TYR A 139 5.47 -0.60 1.12
N GLY A 140 4.47 -1.42 1.36
CA GLY A 140 3.64 -2.03 0.33
C GLY A 140 2.17 -2.02 0.67
N GLU A 141 1.36 -1.73 -0.34
CA GLU A 141 -0.06 -2.03 -0.38
C GLU A 141 -0.22 -3.31 -1.20
N TYR A 142 -0.79 -4.33 -0.60
CA TYR A 142 -0.99 -5.64 -1.23
C TYR A 142 -2.46 -5.85 -1.56
N GLY A 143 -2.73 -6.40 -2.74
CA GLY A 143 -4.07 -6.67 -3.22
C GLY A 143 -4.09 -7.86 -4.18
N PHE A 144 -5.30 -8.27 -4.56
CA PHE A 144 -5.47 -9.38 -5.50
C PHE A 144 -5.51 -8.85 -6.93
N GLU A 145 -4.60 -9.34 -7.76
CA GLU A 145 -4.55 -9.07 -9.19
C GLU A 145 -4.33 -10.37 -9.97
N ASN A 146 -5.16 -10.65 -10.95
CA ASN A 146 -5.05 -11.83 -11.82
C ASN A 146 -4.88 -13.17 -11.05
N GLY A 147 -5.62 -13.34 -9.97
CA GLY A 147 -5.63 -14.54 -9.15
C GLY A 147 -4.46 -14.72 -8.17
N ILE A 148 -3.56 -13.73 -8.07
CA ILE A 148 -2.46 -13.73 -7.10
C ILE A 148 -2.61 -12.59 -6.11
N PHE A 149 -1.95 -12.70 -4.96
CA PHE A 149 -1.85 -11.61 -4.00
C PHE A 149 -0.47 -10.96 -4.12
N THR A 150 -0.44 -9.71 -4.53
CA THR A 150 0.79 -9.03 -4.93
C THR A 150 0.84 -7.60 -4.39
N LYS A 151 2.05 -7.02 -4.37
CA LYS A 151 2.24 -5.59 -4.08
C LYS A 151 1.70 -4.76 -5.24
N ILE A 152 0.59 -4.08 -5.02
CA ILE A 152 -0.08 -3.25 -6.05
C ILE A 152 0.45 -1.82 -6.07
N SER A 153 0.95 -1.34 -4.94
CA SER A 153 1.49 0.02 -4.79
C SER A 153 2.47 0.07 -3.61
N GLY A 154 3.22 1.16 -3.48
CA GLY A 154 4.14 1.34 -2.35
C GLY A 154 5.51 1.89 -2.78
N SER A 155 6.49 1.75 -1.90
CA SER A 155 7.89 2.15 -2.11
C SER A 155 8.83 0.96 -2.17
N GLY A 156 9.99 1.15 -2.78
CA GLY A 156 11.16 0.29 -2.61
C GLY A 156 11.96 0.63 -1.34
N ALA A 157 13.22 0.20 -1.29
CA ALA A 157 14.12 0.53 -0.20
C ALA A 157 14.45 2.03 -0.18
N ILE A 158 14.05 2.74 0.86
CA ILE A 158 14.30 4.17 1.05
C ILE A 158 15.07 4.38 2.35
N PRO A 159 16.29 4.96 2.32
CA PRO A 159 16.98 5.38 3.53
C PRO A 159 16.14 6.38 4.32
N THR A 160 15.85 6.06 5.56
CA THR A 160 14.90 6.80 6.40
C THR A 160 15.47 7.00 7.79
N LYS A 161 15.42 8.24 8.29
CA LYS A 161 15.69 8.58 9.68
C LYS A 161 14.36 8.72 10.41
N ILE A 162 14.18 7.92 11.47
CA ILE A 162 12.99 7.98 12.32
C ILE A 162 13.43 8.46 13.70
N THR A 163 12.78 9.48 14.22
CA THR A 163 13.09 10.02 15.54
C THR A 163 11.95 9.71 16.49
N PHE A 164 12.29 9.09 17.62
CA PHE A 164 11.35 8.76 18.68
C PHE A 164 11.67 9.51 19.96
N GLY A 165 10.64 9.88 20.72
CA GLY A 165 10.74 10.18 22.15
C GLY A 165 10.59 8.88 22.94
N ILE A 166 11.40 8.71 23.98
CA ILE A 166 11.26 7.62 24.94
C ILE A 166 10.89 8.26 26.30
N ASN A 167 9.74 7.90 26.84
CA ASN A 167 9.27 8.41 28.11
C ASN A 167 9.97 7.67 29.29
N SER A 168 9.67 8.11 30.52
CA SER A 168 10.24 7.50 31.74
C SER A 168 9.86 6.03 31.95
N GLU A 169 8.81 5.54 31.26
CA GLU A 169 8.35 4.14 31.29
C GLU A 169 8.99 3.30 30.20
N GLY A 170 9.84 3.90 29.34
CA GLY A 170 10.52 3.24 28.23
C GLY A 170 9.65 3.08 26.99
N GLU A 171 8.56 3.81 26.89
CA GLU A 171 7.65 3.75 25.74
C GLU A 171 8.07 4.75 24.67
N TYR A 172 8.02 4.28 23.41
CA TYR A 172 8.42 5.04 22.23
C TYR A 172 7.24 5.81 21.64
N SER A 173 7.44 7.07 21.30
CA SER A 173 6.50 7.91 20.56
C SER A 173 7.19 8.54 19.36
N LEU A 174 6.53 8.53 18.19
CA LEU A 174 7.07 9.11 16.97
C LEU A 174 7.15 10.64 17.06
N ILE A 175 8.35 11.20 16.87
CA ILE A 175 8.59 12.65 16.77
C ILE A 175 8.72 13.10 15.33
N ASP A 176 9.51 12.38 14.51
CA ASP A 176 9.84 12.79 13.14
C ASP A 176 10.13 11.58 12.26
N TYR A 177 9.79 11.69 10.97
CA TYR A 177 9.98 10.65 9.97
C TYR A 177 10.49 11.29 8.67
N LYS A 178 11.78 11.16 8.39
CA LYS A 178 12.44 11.75 7.23
C LYS A 178 12.98 10.69 6.30
N GLN A 179 12.53 10.72 5.05
CA GLN A 179 13.02 9.88 3.97
C GLN A 179 14.06 10.60 3.13
N ALA A 180 14.97 9.85 2.52
CA ALA A 180 15.86 10.38 1.51
C ALA A 180 15.07 11.01 0.36
N MET A 181 15.58 12.12 -0.16
CA MET A 181 14.98 12.82 -1.31
C MET A 181 15.37 12.11 -2.61
N ASP A 182 14.54 12.24 -3.64
CA ASP A 182 14.81 11.65 -4.96
C ASP A 182 15.78 12.47 -5.82
N GLY A 183 16.27 11.84 -6.88
CA GLY A 183 17.06 12.46 -7.92
C GLY A 183 18.42 12.98 -7.42
N SER A 184 18.81 14.19 -7.83
CA SER A 184 20.10 14.78 -7.47
C SER A 184 20.28 15.09 -5.98
N TYR A 185 19.20 15.07 -5.22
CA TYR A 185 19.21 15.29 -3.77
C TYR A 185 19.31 14.00 -2.96
N TYR A 186 19.30 12.83 -3.59
CA TYR A 186 19.32 11.54 -2.90
C TYR A 186 20.54 11.39 -1.97
N GLU A 187 21.73 11.39 -2.52
CA GLU A 187 22.95 11.28 -1.73
C GLU A 187 23.15 12.44 -0.75
N PRO A 188 22.98 13.72 -1.13
CA PRO A 188 23.09 14.84 -0.19
C PRO A 188 22.16 14.72 1.01
N SER A 189 20.90 14.33 0.82
CA SER A 189 19.93 14.19 1.91
C SER A 189 20.29 13.07 2.87
N ILE A 190 20.82 11.94 2.38
CA ILE A 190 21.30 10.83 3.23
C ILE A 190 22.47 11.28 4.08
N ARG A 191 23.46 11.95 3.48
CA ARG A 191 24.64 12.46 4.19
C ARG A 191 24.32 13.53 5.22
N GLU A 192 23.25 14.29 5.02
CA GLU A 192 22.74 15.26 6.00
C GLU A 192 22.03 14.58 7.19
N MET A 193 21.25 13.54 6.92
CA MET A 193 20.41 12.88 7.93
C MET A 193 21.15 11.84 8.77
N PHE A 194 22.16 11.16 8.20
CA PHE A 194 22.78 9.97 8.77
C PHE A 194 24.22 10.26 9.25
N PRO A 195 24.70 9.63 10.34
CA PRO A 195 26.11 9.55 10.63
C PRO A 195 26.90 9.00 9.44
N LYS A 196 28.15 9.43 9.29
CA LYS A 196 28.94 9.20 8.08
C LYS A 196 29.05 7.71 7.69
N ASP A 197 29.33 6.85 8.63
CA ASP A 197 29.47 5.40 8.42
C ASP A 197 28.15 4.73 8.06
N ILE A 198 27.07 5.15 8.69
CA ILE A 198 25.70 4.67 8.40
C ILE A 198 25.24 5.21 7.04
N ALA A 199 25.58 6.46 6.68
CA ALA A 199 25.29 7.03 5.39
C ALA A 199 25.93 6.22 4.23
N GLU A 200 27.21 5.83 4.38
CA GLU A 200 27.87 4.97 3.39
C GLU A 200 27.17 3.61 3.25
N ARG A 201 26.75 3.01 4.36
CA ARG A 201 26.00 1.75 4.32
C ARG A 201 24.63 1.91 3.65
N ALA A 202 23.94 3.01 3.91
CA ALA A 202 22.65 3.33 3.31
C ALA A 202 22.74 3.63 1.80
N LEU A 203 23.84 4.25 1.35
CA LEU A 203 24.09 4.53 -0.07
C LEU A 203 24.45 3.27 -0.88
N HIS A 204 24.98 2.23 -0.22
CA HIS A 204 25.46 1.01 -0.83
C HIS A 204 24.71 -0.25 -0.34
N TYR A 205 23.39 -0.12 -0.10
CA TYR A 205 22.60 -1.30 0.23
C TYR A 205 22.57 -2.30 -0.93
N THR A 206 22.35 -3.56 -0.61
CA THR A 206 22.52 -4.68 -1.54
C THR A 206 21.19 -5.28 -2.01
N ASP A 207 21.25 -6.14 -3.02
CA ASP A 207 20.09 -6.95 -3.43
C ASP A 207 19.59 -7.85 -2.29
N ASP A 208 20.49 -8.33 -1.42
CA ASP A 208 20.12 -9.09 -0.22
C ASP A 208 19.33 -8.23 0.78
N ASP A 209 19.65 -6.96 0.91
CA ASP A 209 18.87 -6.04 1.76
C ASP A 209 17.47 -5.84 1.18
N THR A 210 17.37 -5.65 -0.13
CA THR A 210 16.09 -5.54 -0.83
C THR A 210 15.26 -6.83 -0.69
N ALA A 211 15.90 -8.00 -0.79
CA ALA A 211 15.24 -9.28 -0.59
C ALA A 211 14.72 -9.46 0.84
N LYS A 212 15.47 -9.00 1.86
CA LYS A 212 15.02 -9.03 3.27
C LYS A 212 13.82 -8.12 3.50
N LEU A 213 13.82 -6.90 2.96
CA LEU A 213 12.69 -5.98 3.05
C LEU A 213 11.43 -6.60 2.43
N ARG A 214 11.57 -7.17 1.23
CA ARG A 214 10.49 -7.88 0.54
C ARG A 214 9.96 -9.05 1.35
N ALA A 215 10.83 -9.86 1.95
CA ALA A 215 10.43 -11.01 2.76
C ALA A 215 9.62 -10.59 4.00
N GLN A 216 9.92 -9.42 4.59
CA GLN A 216 9.16 -8.85 5.69
C GLN A 216 7.77 -8.38 5.20
N GLU A 217 7.68 -7.64 4.10
CA GLU A 217 6.39 -7.26 3.50
C GLU A 217 5.53 -8.50 3.16
N GLU A 218 6.13 -9.54 2.56
CA GLU A 218 5.42 -10.78 2.24
C GLU A 218 4.92 -11.55 3.48
N ALA A 219 5.56 -11.38 4.63
CA ALA A 219 5.08 -11.96 5.88
C ALA A 219 3.73 -11.35 6.30
N TYR A 220 3.58 -10.03 6.21
CA TYR A 220 2.30 -9.34 6.41
C TYR A 220 1.23 -9.83 5.43
N ALA A 221 1.60 -9.93 4.15
CA ALA A 221 0.70 -10.41 3.10
C ALA A 221 0.19 -11.84 3.38
N LYS A 222 1.09 -12.74 3.81
CA LYS A 222 0.74 -14.13 4.18
C LYS A 222 -0.16 -14.19 5.41
N GLU A 223 0.11 -13.36 6.41
CA GLU A 223 -0.70 -13.25 7.62
C GLU A 223 -2.11 -12.75 7.30
N TYR A 224 -2.21 -11.72 6.44
CA TYR A 224 -3.49 -11.24 5.95
C TYR A 224 -4.29 -12.34 5.23
N LEU A 225 -3.68 -13.06 4.28
CA LEU A 225 -4.33 -14.16 3.56
C LEU A 225 -4.83 -15.25 4.51
N ALA A 226 -4.04 -15.59 5.54
CA ALA A 226 -4.46 -16.55 6.56
C ALA A 226 -5.68 -16.04 7.35
N SER A 227 -5.73 -14.75 7.69
CA SER A 227 -6.85 -14.13 8.42
C SER A 227 -8.17 -14.16 7.65
N VAL A 228 -8.10 -13.97 6.32
CA VAL A 228 -9.26 -14.02 5.41
C VAL A 228 -9.49 -15.41 4.81
N ARG A 229 -8.73 -16.42 5.25
CA ARG A 229 -8.80 -17.82 4.79
C ARG A 229 -8.67 -17.97 3.28
N SER A 230 -7.81 -17.15 2.66
CA SER A 230 -7.52 -17.22 1.23
C SER A 230 -6.36 -18.18 0.96
N ASP A 231 -6.47 -18.95 -0.12
CA ASP A 231 -5.44 -19.85 -0.65
C ASP A 231 -4.59 -19.21 -1.75
N ALA A 232 -4.77 -17.91 -2.00
CA ALA A 232 -4.00 -17.16 -2.99
C ALA A 232 -2.50 -17.19 -2.66
N LYS A 233 -1.70 -17.18 -3.72
CA LYS A 233 -0.23 -17.14 -3.56
C LYS A 233 0.24 -15.70 -3.48
N VAL A 234 1.09 -15.43 -2.49
CA VAL A 234 1.82 -14.17 -2.44
C VAL A 234 2.92 -14.18 -3.51
N GLN A 235 2.91 -13.20 -4.39
CA GLN A 235 3.96 -12.96 -5.37
C GLN A 235 4.31 -11.47 -5.35
N SER A 236 5.58 -11.18 -5.19
CA SER A 236 6.09 -9.79 -5.19
C SER A 236 6.59 -9.33 -6.55
N GLU A 237 6.61 -10.23 -7.54
CA GLU A 237 7.01 -9.90 -8.89
C GLU A 237 5.93 -9.08 -9.59
N HIS A 238 6.37 -8.14 -10.42
CA HIS A 238 5.45 -7.31 -11.20
C HIS A 238 4.61 -8.16 -12.15
N VAL A 239 3.31 -8.06 -12.02
CA VAL A 239 2.37 -8.70 -12.96
C VAL A 239 2.27 -7.85 -14.21
N SER A 240 2.55 -8.45 -15.38
CA SER A 240 2.38 -7.76 -16.64
C SER A 240 0.91 -7.40 -16.87
N LYS A 241 0.64 -6.11 -17.07
CA LYS A 241 -0.71 -5.58 -17.28
C LYS A 241 -0.88 -5.22 -18.75
N THR A 242 -1.75 -5.92 -19.44
CA THR A 242 -2.06 -5.64 -20.85
C THR A 242 -3.15 -4.58 -20.93
N LEU A 243 -2.88 -3.48 -21.61
CA LEU A 243 -3.87 -2.44 -21.86
C LEU A 243 -4.70 -2.75 -23.09
N ALA A 244 -5.98 -2.41 -23.05
CA ALA A 244 -6.83 -2.49 -24.22
C ALA A 244 -6.41 -1.45 -25.27
N ASN A 245 -6.27 -1.86 -26.52
CA ASN A 245 -5.99 -0.95 -27.66
C ASN A 245 -7.31 -0.31 -28.11
N MET A 246 -7.92 0.50 -27.26
CA MET A 246 -9.19 1.17 -27.55
C MET A 246 -9.01 2.67 -27.80
N ASN A 247 -10.02 3.30 -28.40
CA ASN A 247 -10.06 4.74 -28.58
C ASN A 247 -9.77 5.46 -27.25
N VAL A 248 -8.87 6.45 -27.28
CA VAL A 248 -8.35 7.13 -26.06
C VAL A 248 -9.45 7.86 -25.31
N GLU A 249 -10.39 8.53 -26.02
CA GLU A 249 -11.49 9.25 -25.38
C GLU A 249 -12.47 8.28 -24.73
N ALA A 250 -12.83 7.21 -25.42
CA ALA A 250 -13.66 6.14 -24.86
C ALA A 250 -12.98 5.48 -23.65
N SER A 251 -11.67 5.22 -23.71
CA SER A 251 -10.90 4.64 -22.61
C SER A 251 -10.92 5.52 -21.36
N ASN A 252 -10.73 6.84 -21.53
CA ASN A 252 -10.76 7.78 -20.40
C ASN A 252 -12.16 7.88 -19.79
N THR A 253 -13.21 7.93 -20.62
CA THR A 253 -14.60 7.95 -20.16
C THR A 253 -14.94 6.68 -19.37
N LEU A 254 -14.55 5.52 -19.87
CA LEU A 254 -14.78 4.24 -19.19
C LEU A 254 -14.00 4.12 -17.88
N LEU A 255 -12.79 4.66 -17.80
CA LEU A 255 -12.00 4.68 -16.57
C LEU A 255 -12.69 5.48 -15.47
N ASP A 256 -13.33 6.59 -15.82
CA ASP A 256 -14.09 7.41 -14.87
C ASP A 256 -15.43 6.76 -14.44
N MET A 257 -16.07 6.00 -15.34
CA MET A 257 -17.36 5.34 -15.09
C MET A 257 -17.23 4.00 -14.34
N PHE A 258 -16.10 3.30 -14.52
CA PHE A 258 -15.84 1.95 -14.03
C PHE A 258 -14.54 1.92 -13.22
N ASP A 259 -14.32 2.90 -12.36
CA ASP A 259 -13.11 3.08 -11.55
C ASP A 259 -12.87 1.96 -10.54
N GLU A 260 -13.89 1.16 -10.23
CA GLU A 260 -13.77 -0.03 -9.40
C GLU A 260 -13.18 -1.25 -10.13
N TYR A 261 -13.14 -1.23 -11.47
CA TYR A 261 -12.55 -2.29 -12.29
C TYR A 261 -11.10 -2.01 -12.65
N PRO A 262 -10.29 -3.03 -12.96
CA PRO A 262 -8.92 -2.83 -13.40
C PRO A 262 -8.86 -1.99 -14.69
N TYR A 263 -7.90 -1.06 -14.77
CA TYR A 263 -7.68 -0.29 -16.01
C TYR A 263 -7.03 -1.14 -17.12
N TRP A 264 -6.46 -2.31 -16.78
CA TRP A 264 -5.91 -3.30 -17.71
C TRP A 264 -6.93 -4.39 -18.04
N ILE A 265 -6.62 -5.23 -19.04
CA ILE A 265 -7.37 -6.46 -19.35
C ILE A 265 -6.97 -7.54 -18.35
N GLY A 266 -7.93 -7.99 -17.54
CA GLY A 266 -7.69 -8.98 -16.49
C GLY A 266 -8.60 -8.78 -15.29
N THR A 267 -8.19 -9.27 -14.14
CA THR A 267 -8.99 -9.27 -12.92
C THR A 267 -8.31 -8.54 -11.77
N GLU A 268 -9.11 -7.88 -10.97
CA GLU A 268 -8.78 -7.37 -9.66
C GLU A 268 -9.83 -7.92 -8.68
N GLU A 269 -9.43 -8.25 -7.47
CA GLU A 269 -10.35 -8.82 -6.50
C GLU A 269 -10.38 -7.97 -5.24
N LYS A 270 -11.56 -7.85 -4.64
CA LYS A 270 -11.80 -7.06 -3.42
C LYS A 270 -12.67 -7.84 -2.45
N ILE A 271 -12.37 -7.69 -1.16
CA ILE A 271 -13.20 -8.26 -0.10
C ILE A 271 -14.18 -7.16 0.35
N GLU A 272 -15.46 -7.39 0.11
CA GLU A 272 -16.56 -6.50 0.48
C GLU A 272 -17.51 -7.24 1.42
N ASP A 273 -17.70 -6.72 2.63
CA ASP A 273 -18.56 -7.32 3.66
C ASP A 273 -18.28 -8.82 3.91
N GLY A 274 -17.00 -9.21 3.82
CA GLY A 274 -16.53 -10.59 4.03
C GLY A 274 -16.71 -11.51 2.83
N VAL A 275 -17.18 -11.02 1.70
CA VAL A 275 -17.28 -11.75 0.43
C VAL A 275 -16.20 -11.27 -0.52
N ARG A 276 -15.44 -12.19 -1.10
CA ARG A 276 -14.43 -11.90 -2.10
C ARG A 276 -15.10 -11.82 -3.48
N TYR A 277 -15.03 -10.65 -4.11
CA TYR A 277 -15.53 -10.41 -5.45
C TYR A 277 -14.37 -10.27 -6.44
N VAL A 278 -14.61 -10.73 -7.66
CA VAL A 278 -13.72 -10.55 -8.81
C VAL A 278 -14.31 -9.48 -9.71
N TYR A 279 -13.51 -8.47 -10.00
CA TYR A 279 -13.78 -7.41 -10.96
C TYR A 279 -12.94 -7.70 -12.19
N GLU A 280 -13.59 -8.07 -13.29
CA GLU A 280 -12.97 -8.48 -14.53
C GLU A 280 -13.23 -7.46 -15.63
N LYS A 281 -12.18 -7.08 -16.35
CA LYS A 281 -12.26 -6.32 -17.60
C LYS A 281 -11.76 -7.16 -18.75
N GLN A 282 -12.59 -7.36 -19.76
CA GLN A 282 -12.27 -8.06 -21.00
C GLN A 282 -12.34 -7.09 -22.18
N TRP A 283 -11.55 -7.34 -23.23
CA TRP A 283 -11.52 -6.55 -24.44
C TRP A 283 -11.47 -7.45 -25.67
N GLU A 284 -12.42 -7.24 -26.61
CA GLU A 284 -12.43 -7.81 -27.92
C GLU A 284 -12.11 -6.72 -28.95
N ASP A 285 -10.88 -6.72 -29.50
CA ASP A 285 -10.42 -5.74 -30.47
C ASP A 285 -11.06 -5.97 -31.84
N LYS A 286 -11.70 -4.96 -32.42
CA LYS A 286 -12.24 -4.93 -33.78
C LYS A 286 -11.36 -4.12 -34.74
N GLY A 287 -10.28 -3.56 -34.26
CA GLY A 287 -9.35 -2.70 -35.01
C GLY A 287 -9.67 -1.20 -34.92
N ASN A 288 -8.65 -0.39 -35.16
CA ASN A 288 -8.73 1.08 -35.13
C ASN A 288 -9.24 1.70 -33.80
N GLY A 289 -9.07 0.99 -32.68
CA GLY A 289 -9.58 1.41 -31.39
C GLY A 289 -11.06 1.13 -31.15
N ASP A 290 -11.73 0.48 -32.10
CA ASP A 290 -13.10 -0.02 -31.97
C ASP A 290 -13.08 -1.44 -31.39
N GLY A 291 -14.13 -1.83 -30.67
CA GLY A 291 -14.22 -3.16 -30.07
C GLY A 291 -15.34 -3.31 -29.07
N ILE A 292 -15.29 -4.39 -28.31
CA ILE A 292 -16.26 -4.67 -27.24
C ILE A 292 -15.49 -4.79 -25.91
N VAL A 293 -15.89 -3.96 -24.94
CA VAL A 293 -15.42 -4.09 -23.56
C VAL A 293 -16.49 -4.72 -22.70
N THR A 294 -16.10 -5.68 -21.88
CA THR A 294 -16.97 -6.30 -20.89
C THR A 294 -16.43 -6.04 -19.50
N PHE A 295 -17.25 -5.49 -18.62
CA PHE A 295 -17.03 -5.36 -17.20
C PHE A 295 -17.92 -6.35 -16.48
N LYS A 296 -17.31 -7.24 -15.67
CA LYS A 296 -18.04 -8.29 -14.98
C LYS A 296 -17.62 -8.39 -13.53
N LYS A 297 -18.59 -8.29 -12.62
CA LYS A 297 -18.40 -8.57 -11.18
C LYS A 297 -19.02 -9.90 -10.84
N TYR A 298 -18.26 -10.79 -10.22
CA TYR A 298 -18.77 -12.08 -9.76
C TYR A 298 -18.14 -12.48 -8.42
N GLU A 299 -18.83 -13.36 -7.71
CA GLU A 299 -18.36 -13.88 -6.42
C GLU A 299 -17.30 -14.94 -6.65
N TYR A 300 -16.12 -14.75 -6.02
CA TYR A 300 -14.98 -15.66 -6.15
C TYR A 300 -15.34 -17.10 -5.76
N GLY A 301 -14.92 -18.06 -6.58
CA GLY A 301 -15.13 -19.48 -6.34
C GLY A 301 -16.54 -20.01 -6.62
N THR A 302 -17.52 -19.14 -6.86
CA THR A 302 -18.91 -19.57 -7.20
C THR A 302 -19.27 -19.23 -8.63
N GLU A 303 -18.53 -18.35 -9.28
CA GLU A 303 -18.84 -17.76 -10.61
C GLU A 303 -20.22 -17.09 -10.68
N LYS A 304 -20.86 -16.85 -9.55
CA LYS A 304 -22.15 -16.16 -9.49
C LYS A 304 -21.98 -14.71 -9.92
N VAL A 305 -22.46 -14.40 -11.11
CA VAL A 305 -22.42 -13.05 -11.67
C VAL A 305 -23.32 -12.14 -10.86
N VAL A 306 -22.75 -11.03 -10.37
CA VAL A 306 -23.46 -9.98 -9.63
C VAL A 306 -23.82 -8.84 -10.56
N GLU A 307 -22.88 -8.46 -11.44
CA GLU A 307 -23.06 -7.38 -12.40
C GLU A 307 -22.30 -7.71 -13.69
N GLU A 308 -22.87 -7.32 -14.83
CA GLU A 308 -22.21 -7.45 -16.12
C GLU A 308 -22.66 -6.31 -17.03
N THR A 309 -21.70 -5.57 -17.53
CA THR A 309 -21.93 -4.49 -18.51
C THR A 309 -21.09 -4.76 -19.75
N VAL A 310 -21.72 -4.74 -20.91
CA VAL A 310 -21.09 -4.93 -22.21
C VAL A 310 -21.30 -3.69 -23.05
N ILE A 311 -20.22 -3.09 -23.52
CA ILE A 311 -20.24 -1.84 -24.28
C ILE A 311 -19.47 -2.03 -25.59
N GLU A 312 -20.11 -1.74 -26.70
CA GLU A 312 -19.46 -1.58 -28.00
C GLU A 312 -18.88 -0.17 -28.12
N ILE A 313 -17.61 -0.10 -28.49
CA ILE A 313 -16.91 1.13 -28.81
C ILE A 313 -16.81 1.23 -30.32
N LYS A 314 -17.37 2.30 -30.90
CA LYS A 314 -17.32 2.55 -32.34
C LYS A 314 -17.09 4.02 -32.62
N ASN A 315 -15.99 4.31 -33.32
CA ASN A 315 -15.56 5.69 -33.60
C ASN A 315 -15.51 6.57 -32.35
N GLY A 316 -15.08 6.02 -31.20
CA GLY A 316 -15.05 6.72 -29.91
C GLY A 316 -16.39 6.83 -29.17
N GLY A 317 -17.50 6.47 -29.80
CA GLY A 317 -18.84 6.43 -29.17
C GLY A 317 -19.01 5.15 -28.34
N LEU A 318 -19.79 5.25 -27.25
CA LEU A 318 -20.14 4.14 -26.37
C LEU A 318 -21.57 3.68 -26.62
N ASN A 319 -21.77 2.43 -27.00
CA ASN A 319 -23.07 1.80 -27.21
C ASN A 319 -23.24 0.63 -26.23
N TYR A 320 -24.15 0.76 -25.27
CA TYR A 320 -24.41 -0.27 -24.26
C TYR A 320 -25.21 -1.42 -24.89
N ILE A 321 -24.58 -2.61 -24.96
CA ILE A 321 -25.23 -3.85 -25.45
C ILE A 321 -25.95 -4.55 -24.30
N LYS A 322 -25.37 -4.51 -23.09
CA LYS A 322 -25.90 -5.14 -21.87
C LYS A 322 -25.55 -4.30 -20.64
N GLY A 323 -26.43 -4.31 -19.66
CA GLY A 323 -26.26 -3.55 -18.41
C GLY A 323 -26.86 -2.15 -18.51
N GLU A 324 -26.81 -1.42 -17.40
CA GLU A 324 -27.30 -0.06 -17.31
C GLU A 324 -26.25 0.96 -17.71
N ALA A 325 -26.68 2.02 -18.42
CA ALA A 325 -25.76 3.11 -18.75
C ALA A 325 -25.35 3.85 -17.49
N ARG A 326 -24.05 3.96 -17.27
CA ARG A 326 -23.47 4.75 -16.18
C ARG A 326 -23.19 6.17 -16.66
N THR A 327 -23.25 7.11 -15.76
CA THR A 327 -22.86 8.51 -16.00
C THR A 327 -21.47 8.76 -15.41
N GLU A 328 -20.70 9.65 -16.04
CA GLU A 328 -19.42 10.10 -15.47
C GLU A 328 -19.64 10.59 -14.03
N LYS A 329 -18.79 10.14 -13.13
CA LYS A 329 -18.72 10.69 -11.76
C LYS A 329 -18.17 12.11 -11.86
N ARG A 330 -19.00 13.12 -11.64
CA ARG A 330 -18.63 14.54 -11.66
C ARG A 330 -17.84 14.93 -10.42
#